data_8bb27735f4154a56316cc79e57874a62
#
_entry.id   8bb27735f4154a56316cc79e57874a62
#
_cell.length_a   1.000
_cell.length_b   1.000
_cell.length_c   1.000
_cell.angle_alpha   90.00
_cell.angle_beta   90.00
_cell.angle_gamma   90.00
#
_symmetry.space_group_name_H-M   'P 1'
#
loop_
_entity.id
_entity.type
_entity.pdbx_description
1 polymer ?
#
loop_
_entity_poly.entity_id
_entity_poly.type
_entity_poly.pdbx_seq_one_letter_code
_entity_poly.pdbx_strand_id
1 'polypeptide(L)'
;MSNTVADLMRRNLLDVFNEPDPERRAAAIAETYAEDVVWHEPDRIVRGREALAHRAAELREQTPDWVFHPDGPVSVNDDLGHLGFRYGPSGLPPVVSGMDIAHCKNGVIVELYTLVTEVPQPS
;
A
#
# COMPACT_ATOMS: atom_id res chain seq x y z
N MET A 1 -2.24 -6.39 -20.13
CA MET A 1 -2.48 -6.46 -18.69
C MET A 1 -3.48 -5.41 -18.29
N SER A 2 -4.42 -5.81 -17.47
CA SER A 2 -5.44 -4.87 -16.97
C SER A 2 -4.87 -4.03 -15.83
N ASN A 3 -5.09 -2.72 -15.87
CA ASN A 3 -4.76 -1.81 -14.78
C ASN A 3 -6.05 -1.13 -14.29
N THR A 4 -7.03 -1.95 -13.93
CA THR A 4 -8.26 -1.46 -13.31
C THR A 4 -7.93 -0.89 -11.93
N VAL A 5 -8.83 -0.08 -11.39
CA VAL A 5 -8.67 0.44 -10.03
C VAL A 5 -8.50 -0.71 -9.03
N ALA A 6 -9.29 -1.78 -9.18
CA ALA A 6 -9.18 -2.94 -8.30
C ALA A 6 -7.80 -3.61 -8.40
N ASP A 7 -7.25 -3.75 -9.61
CA ASP A 7 -5.91 -4.32 -9.81
C ASP A 7 -4.84 -3.45 -9.13
N LEU A 8 -4.95 -2.13 -9.28
CA LEU A 8 -4.00 -1.20 -8.69
C LEU A 8 -4.03 -1.26 -7.16
N MET A 9 -5.23 -1.36 -6.56
CA MET A 9 -5.37 -1.48 -5.12
C MET A 9 -4.71 -2.74 -4.58
N ARG A 10 -4.90 -3.88 -5.25
CA ARG A 10 -4.25 -5.15 -4.85
C ARG A 10 -2.75 -5.09 -5.04
N ARG A 11 -2.29 -4.55 -6.16
CA ARG A 11 -0.86 -4.45 -6.46
C ARG A 11 -0.14 -3.57 -5.45
N ASN A 12 -0.75 -2.44 -5.07
CA ASN A 12 -0.23 -1.57 -4.04
C ASN A 12 0.07 -2.34 -2.75
N LEU A 13 -0.85 -3.16 -2.29
CA LEU A 13 -0.70 -3.89 -1.03
C LEU A 13 0.23 -5.09 -1.17
N LEU A 14 0.02 -5.90 -2.19
CA LEU A 14 0.65 -7.24 -2.29
C LEU A 14 1.97 -7.23 -3.04
N ASP A 15 2.11 -6.39 -4.08
CA ASP A 15 3.31 -6.39 -4.92
C ASP A 15 4.28 -5.28 -4.56
N VAL A 16 3.84 -4.27 -3.82
CA VAL A 16 4.69 -3.16 -3.39
C VAL A 16 5.06 -3.32 -1.92
N PHE A 17 4.09 -3.20 -1.02
CA PHE A 17 4.39 -3.19 0.42
C PHE A 17 4.75 -4.56 0.99
N ASN A 18 4.25 -5.64 0.42
CA ASN A 18 4.62 -7.00 0.82
C ASN A 18 5.86 -7.53 0.14
N GLU A 19 6.36 -6.88 -0.91
CA GLU A 19 7.47 -7.41 -1.69
C GLU A 19 8.81 -7.17 -0.98
N PRO A 20 9.52 -8.22 -0.54
CA PRO A 20 10.80 -8.05 0.14
C PRO A 20 11.97 -7.76 -0.82
N ASP A 21 11.86 -8.16 -2.08
CA ASP A 21 12.94 -7.95 -3.04
C ASP A 21 12.91 -6.53 -3.60
N PRO A 22 14.00 -5.73 -3.41
CA PRO A 22 14.00 -4.34 -3.85
C PRO A 22 13.80 -4.14 -5.36
N GLU A 23 14.33 -5.04 -6.18
CA GLU A 23 14.18 -4.94 -7.64
C GLU A 23 12.76 -5.21 -8.10
N ARG A 24 12.12 -6.24 -7.55
CA ARG A 24 10.73 -6.55 -7.86
C ARG A 24 9.81 -5.45 -7.36
N ARG A 25 10.08 -4.93 -6.18
CA ARG A 25 9.32 -3.84 -5.61
C ARG A 25 9.41 -2.58 -6.48
N ALA A 26 10.62 -2.25 -6.95
CA ALA A 26 10.81 -1.10 -7.83
C ALA A 26 10.03 -1.25 -9.14
N ALA A 27 10.04 -2.45 -9.73
CA ALA A 27 9.28 -2.73 -10.93
C ALA A 27 7.77 -2.56 -10.70
N ALA A 28 7.25 -3.07 -9.59
CA ALA A 28 5.84 -2.92 -9.23
C ALA A 28 5.48 -1.46 -9.00
N ILE A 29 6.35 -0.70 -8.35
CA ILE A 29 6.14 0.74 -8.12
C ILE A 29 6.01 1.48 -9.46
N ALA A 30 6.90 1.20 -10.41
CA ALA A 30 6.86 1.83 -11.72
C ALA A 30 5.56 1.57 -12.48
N GLU A 31 4.95 0.39 -12.28
CA GLU A 31 3.71 0.01 -12.95
C GLU A 31 2.45 0.47 -12.20
N THR A 32 2.56 0.74 -10.91
CA THR A 32 1.40 1.00 -10.06
C THR A 32 1.12 2.47 -9.85
N TYR A 33 2.16 3.29 -9.74
CA TYR A 33 2.01 4.71 -9.37
C TYR A 33 2.46 5.66 -10.47
N ALA A 34 1.83 6.84 -10.48
CA ALA A 34 2.31 7.96 -11.28
C ALA A 34 3.69 8.39 -10.78
N GLU A 35 4.50 8.97 -11.65
CA GLU A 35 5.83 9.44 -11.29
C GLU A 35 5.78 10.45 -10.14
N ASP A 36 4.77 11.30 -10.14
CA ASP A 36 4.55 12.34 -9.13
C ASP A 36 3.50 11.96 -8.09
N VAL A 37 3.32 10.66 -7.82
CA VAL A 37 2.35 10.17 -6.84
C VAL A 37 2.51 10.87 -5.50
N VAL A 38 1.40 11.11 -4.81
CA VAL A 38 1.40 11.63 -3.45
C VAL A 38 0.79 10.60 -2.53
N TRP A 39 1.53 10.19 -1.53
CA TRP A 39 1.09 9.22 -0.53
C TRP A 39 0.94 9.91 0.82
N HIS A 40 -0.28 9.92 1.34
CA HIS A 40 -0.59 10.48 2.66
C HIS A 40 -0.60 9.35 3.68
N GLU A 41 0.47 9.26 4.46
CA GLU A 41 0.53 8.38 5.63
C GLU A 41 -0.10 9.09 6.83
N PRO A 42 -0.43 8.37 7.92
CA PRO A 42 -1.04 9.01 9.09
C PRO A 42 -0.24 10.19 9.66
N ASP A 43 1.08 10.14 9.56
CA ASP A 43 1.98 11.11 10.20
C ASP A 43 2.88 11.89 9.22
N ARG A 44 2.74 11.66 7.90
CA ARG A 44 3.61 12.32 6.91
C ARG A 44 3.03 12.25 5.52
N ILE A 45 3.57 13.08 4.63
CA ILE A 45 3.25 13.05 3.21
C ILE A 45 4.52 12.67 2.45
N VAL A 46 4.41 11.69 1.55
CA VAL A 46 5.50 11.17 0.73
C VAL A 46 5.20 11.53 -0.72
N ARG A 47 6.12 12.21 -1.39
CA ARG A 47 5.90 12.71 -2.76
C ARG A 47 6.86 12.05 -3.73
N GLY A 48 6.31 11.47 -4.80
CA GLY A 48 7.05 10.85 -5.88
C GLY A 48 7.39 9.38 -5.64
N ARG A 49 7.64 8.67 -6.74
CA ARG A 49 7.98 7.23 -6.71
C ARG A 49 9.23 6.93 -5.90
N GLU A 50 10.25 7.78 -6.05
CA GLU A 50 11.54 7.55 -5.39
C GLU A 50 11.38 7.60 -3.86
N ALA A 51 10.69 8.62 -3.36
CA ALA A 51 10.43 8.76 -1.94
C ALA A 51 9.53 7.62 -1.43
N LEU A 52 8.53 7.22 -2.21
CA LEU A 52 7.66 6.10 -1.87
C LEU A 52 8.46 4.80 -1.79
N ALA A 53 9.35 4.55 -2.73
CA ALA A 53 10.21 3.37 -2.73
C ALA A 53 11.11 3.34 -1.49
N HIS A 54 11.68 4.47 -1.14
CA HIS A 54 12.53 4.61 0.05
C HIS A 54 11.74 4.30 1.33
N ARG A 55 10.53 4.85 1.43
CA ARG A 55 9.66 4.63 2.60
C ARG A 55 9.19 3.18 2.70
N ALA A 56 8.86 2.56 1.56
CA ALA A 56 8.48 1.14 1.54
C ALA A 56 9.64 0.25 2.02
N ALA A 57 10.87 0.57 1.61
CA ALA A 57 12.06 -0.15 2.07
C ALA A 57 12.25 0.01 3.59
N GLU A 58 12.07 1.22 4.13
CA GLU A 58 12.14 1.46 5.57
C GLU A 58 11.14 0.60 6.34
N LEU A 59 9.90 0.53 5.85
CA LEU A 59 8.86 -0.29 6.49
C LEU A 59 9.25 -1.77 6.50
N ARG A 60 9.83 -2.27 5.41
CA ARG A 60 10.30 -3.65 5.35
C ARG A 60 11.44 -3.91 6.35
N GLU A 61 12.33 -2.95 6.53
CA GLU A 61 13.43 -3.07 7.48
C GLU A 61 12.96 -3.01 8.93
N GLN A 62 11.96 -2.18 9.22
CA GLN A 62 11.43 -2.02 10.56
C GLN A 62 10.61 -3.25 11.01
N THR A 63 9.92 -3.89 10.09
CA THR A 63 9.07 -5.05 10.38
C THR A 63 9.30 -6.14 9.33
N PRO A 64 10.52 -6.76 9.31
CA PRO A 64 10.90 -7.65 8.20
C PRO A 64 10.03 -8.90 8.05
N ASP A 65 9.45 -9.40 9.15
CA ASP A 65 8.63 -10.62 9.11
C ASP A 65 7.13 -10.32 9.07
N TRP A 66 6.76 -9.05 8.93
CA TRP A 66 5.36 -8.68 8.91
C TRP A 66 4.82 -8.70 7.48
N VAL A 67 3.54 -9.03 7.36
CA VAL A 67 2.85 -9.09 6.06
C VAL A 67 1.51 -8.39 6.14
N PHE A 68 1.13 -7.80 5.00
CA PHE A 68 -0.20 -7.23 4.81
C PHE A 68 -1.12 -8.31 4.25
N HIS A 69 -2.35 -8.33 4.73
CA HIS A 69 -3.43 -9.15 4.19
C HIS A 69 -4.59 -8.25 3.81
N PRO A 70 -5.20 -8.45 2.63
CA PRO A 70 -6.44 -7.74 2.33
C PRO A 70 -7.51 -8.08 3.36
N ASP A 71 -8.27 -7.09 3.76
CA ASP A 71 -9.38 -7.25 4.69
C ASP A 71 -10.67 -6.90 3.94
N GLY A 72 -11.26 -7.91 3.33
CA GLY A 72 -12.44 -7.76 2.50
C GLY A 72 -12.12 -7.45 1.04
N PRO A 73 -13.14 -7.25 0.22
CA PRO A 73 -12.96 -6.98 -1.21
C PRO A 73 -12.56 -5.53 -1.46
N VAL A 74 -12.02 -5.29 -2.66
CA VAL A 74 -11.78 -3.93 -3.13
C VAL A 74 -13.14 -3.29 -3.45
N SER A 75 -13.36 -2.08 -2.95
CA SER A 75 -14.51 -1.27 -3.31
C SER A 75 -14.07 -0.20 -4.31
N VAL A 76 -14.85 0.00 -5.36
CA VAL A 76 -14.51 0.94 -6.43
C VAL A 76 -15.70 1.85 -6.69
N ASN A 77 -15.42 3.14 -6.80
CA ASN A 77 -16.39 4.12 -7.26
C ASN A 77 -15.68 5.01 -8.27
N ASP A 78 -16.02 4.84 -9.55
CA ASP A 78 -15.40 5.53 -10.68
C ASP A 78 -13.88 5.32 -10.67
N ASP A 79 -13.09 6.34 -10.44
CA ASP A 79 -11.63 6.27 -10.40
C ASP A 79 -11.06 6.20 -8.97
N LEU A 80 -11.93 6.02 -7.98
CA LEU A 80 -11.55 5.91 -6.57
C LEU A 80 -11.63 4.45 -6.12
N GLY A 81 -10.57 3.96 -5.45
CA GLY A 81 -10.53 2.62 -4.89
C GLY A 81 -10.34 2.63 -3.39
N HIS A 82 -10.84 1.58 -2.74
CA HIS A 82 -10.71 1.36 -1.30
C HIS A 82 -10.37 -0.11 -1.06
N LEU A 83 -9.41 -0.36 -0.19
CA LEU A 83 -9.08 -1.71 0.25
C LEU A 83 -8.66 -1.69 1.72
N GLY A 84 -9.40 -2.43 2.54
CA GLY A 84 -9.00 -2.63 3.93
C GLY A 84 -7.82 -3.58 4.00
N PHE A 85 -7.02 -3.45 5.06
CA PHE A 85 -5.88 -4.34 5.28
C PHE A 85 -5.69 -4.66 6.75
N ARG A 86 -5.00 -5.77 6.99
CA ARG A 86 -4.47 -6.15 8.29
C ARG A 86 -2.98 -6.38 8.13
N TYR A 87 -2.21 -6.04 9.14
CA TYR A 87 -0.76 -6.08 9.09
C TYR A 87 -0.20 -6.61 10.40
N GLY A 88 0.71 -7.56 10.31
CA GLY A 88 1.33 -8.14 11.49
C GLY A 88 2.31 -9.24 11.13
N PRO A 89 2.94 -9.85 12.16
CA PRO A 89 3.92 -10.91 11.95
C PRO A 89 3.35 -12.08 11.16
N SER A 90 4.13 -12.62 10.24
CA SER A 90 3.74 -13.78 9.45
C SER A 90 3.43 -14.97 10.35
N GLY A 91 2.30 -15.64 10.10
CA GLY A 91 1.88 -16.82 10.88
C GLY A 91 1.27 -16.50 12.23
N LEU A 92 1.13 -15.23 12.59
CA LEU A 92 0.53 -14.78 13.85
C LEU A 92 -0.68 -13.90 13.56
N PRO A 93 -1.57 -13.68 14.54
CA PRO A 93 -2.68 -12.75 14.33
C PRO A 93 -2.20 -11.36 14.00
N PRO A 94 -2.84 -10.66 13.05
CA PRO A 94 -2.49 -9.28 12.72
C PRO A 94 -2.66 -8.35 13.91
N VAL A 95 -1.81 -7.31 13.99
CA VAL A 95 -1.82 -6.37 15.11
C VAL A 95 -2.21 -4.96 14.69
N VAL A 96 -2.17 -4.66 13.39
CA VAL A 96 -2.57 -3.36 12.86
C VAL A 96 -3.69 -3.57 11.85
N SER A 97 -4.70 -2.72 11.88
CA SER A 97 -5.75 -2.70 10.86
C SER A 97 -5.84 -1.31 10.28
N GLY A 98 -6.20 -1.23 9.01
CA GLY A 98 -6.33 0.04 8.34
C GLY A 98 -7.00 -0.10 6.99
N MET A 99 -6.88 0.94 6.20
CA MET A 99 -7.40 0.95 4.84
C MET A 99 -6.59 1.88 3.96
N ASP A 100 -6.50 1.53 2.69
CA ASP A 100 -5.96 2.38 1.65
C ASP A 100 -7.10 2.89 0.79
N ILE A 101 -7.03 4.18 0.46
CA ILE A 101 -7.94 4.83 -0.48
C ILE A 101 -7.08 5.47 -1.55
N ALA A 102 -7.35 5.20 -2.80
CA ALA A 102 -6.54 5.71 -3.89
C ALA A 102 -7.38 6.38 -4.97
N HIS A 103 -6.86 7.48 -5.48
CA HIS A 103 -7.35 8.11 -6.69
C HIS A 103 -6.45 7.65 -7.84
N CYS A 104 -7.06 7.12 -8.89
CA CYS A 104 -6.35 6.55 -10.04
C CYS A 104 -6.67 7.34 -11.30
N LYS A 105 -5.68 7.48 -12.18
CA LYS A 105 -5.84 8.12 -13.49
C LYS A 105 -4.91 7.43 -14.48
N ASN A 106 -5.42 7.18 -15.68
CA ASN A 106 -4.61 6.62 -16.78
C ASN A 106 -3.89 5.33 -16.41
N GLY A 107 -4.56 4.48 -15.60
CA GLY A 107 -4.03 3.16 -15.24
C GLY A 107 -2.95 3.18 -14.16
N VAL A 108 -2.85 4.28 -13.38
CA VAL A 108 -1.91 4.37 -12.25
C VAL A 108 -2.56 5.09 -11.08
N ILE A 109 -2.00 4.87 -9.89
CA ILE A 109 -2.41 5.60 -8.69
C ILE A 109 -1.71 6.96 -8.69
N VAL A 110 -2.49 8.04 -8.64
CA VAL A 110 -1.94 9.40 -8.57
C VAL A 110 -1.92 9.94 -7.14
N GLU A 111 -2.82 9.45 -6.29
CA GLU A 111 -2.86 9.85 -4.88
C GLU A 111 -3.31 8.66 -4.04
N LEU A 112 -2.62 8.44 -2.92
CA LEU A 112 -2.89 7.33 -2.02
C LEU A 112 -3.02 7.86 -0.60
N TYR A 113 -4.07 7.43 0.10
CA TYR A 113 -4.30 7.75 1.50
C TYR A 113 -4.30 6.46 2.31
N THR A 114 -3.48 6.39 3.35
CA THR A 114 -3.47 5.26 4.26
C THR A 114 -4.00 5.70 5.61
N LEU A 115 -5.06 5.05 6.06
CA LEU A 115 -5.64 5.28 7.37
C LEU A 115 -5.39 4.06 8.24
N VAL A 116 -4.95 4.29 9.46
CA VAL A 116 -4.79 3.22 10.45
C VAL A 116 -5.96 3.32 11.40
N THR A 117 -6.76 2.25 11.47
CA THR A 117 -7.99 2.23 12.25
C THR A 117 -7.81 1.51 13.58
N GLU A 118 -6.80 0.66 13.69
CA GLU A 118 -6.52 -0.08 14.93
C GLU A 118 -5.02 -0.35 15.03
N VAL A 119 -4.45 -0.09 16.19
CA VAL A 119 -3.04 -0.35 16.49
C VAL A 119 -2.97 -1.15 17.78
N PRO A 120 -1.82 -1.86 18.03
CA PRO A 120 -1.64 -2.57 19.27
C PRO A 120 -1.76 -1.62 20.46
N GLN A 121 -2.53 -2.04 21.48
CA GLN A 121 -2.64 -1.26 22.70
C GLN A 121 -1.56 -1.69 23.67
N PRO A 122 -0.92 -0.76 24.38
CA PRO A 122 -0.01 -1.13 25.44
C PRO A 122 -0.80 -1.84 26.55
N SER A 123 -0.27 -2.98 27.00
CA SER A 123 -0.90 -3.75 28.06
C SER A 123 -0.62 -3.15 29.43
#